data_b1e6771190725e42578ab411ec270a98
#
_entry.id   b1e6771190725e42578ab411ec270a98
#
_cell.length_a   1.000
_cell.length_b   1.000
_cell.length_c   1.000
_cell.angle_alpha   90.00
_cell.angle_beta   90.00
_cell.angle_gamma   90.00
#
_symmetry.space_group_name_H-M   'P 1'
#
loop_
_entity.id
_entity.type
_entity.pdbx_description
1 polymer ?
#
loop_
_entity_poly.entity_id
_entity_poly.type
_entity_poly.pdbx_seq_one_letter_code
_entity_poly.pdbx_strand_id
1 'polypeptide(L)'
;MKPTTTVLSVLLLTLATAALIAQDNEKEILGRYRAAALMGGDAGRGKVVFESKQAACAKCHVLSGKEKKAGPKLGTIGDKFTRDQLIQSVLEPSARIHPDHATTTVVTTAGKTINGVLQSRTGKEIQLLDGEGKLVRIPIGMIELEKPSKTSLMPTGLNKTVKAGQFADLVAYMGTLRQKVDTARWPGMPDQMPMVKKPARLERLHSVAMKFDHPVCIIASPTADHEYFVVEQKTRRIFRLSKGEG
;
A
#
# COMPACT_ATOMS: atom_id res chain seq x y z
N MET A 1 16.02 4.38 58.83
CA MET A 1 14.70 4.40 58.15
C MET A 1 14.93 4.63 56.67
N LYS A 2 14.53 3.70 55.81
CA LYS A 2 14.81 3.76 54.37
C LYS A 2 13.59 4.31 53.59
N PRO A 3 13.65 5.56 53.09
CA PRO A 3 12.52 6.15 52.33
C PRO A 3 12.61 5.88 50.79
N THR A 4 13.50 5.00 50.32
CA THR A 4 13.83 4.87 48.90
C THR A 4 12.81 4.09 48.07
N THR A 5 12.06 3.16 48.66
CA THR A 5 11.08 2.32 47.95
C THR A 5 9.80 3.05 47.55
N THR A 6 9.32 3.93 48.41
CA THR A 6 8.05 4.67 48.19
C THR A 6 8.18 5.71 47.07
N VAL A 7 9.31 6.41 47.00
CA VAL A 7 9.56 7.43 45.97
C VAL A 7 9.67 6.79 44.58
N LEU A 8 10.34 5.62 44.48
CA LEU A 8 10.48 4.89 43.23
C LEU A 8 9.13 4.35 42.70
N SER A 9 8.27 3.87 43.60
CA SER A 9 6.92 3.40 43.22
C SER A 9 6.01 4.52 42.74
N VAL A 10 6.05 5.71 43.39
CA VAL A 10 5.27 6.87 42.92
C VAL A 10 5.78 7.37 41.57
N LEU A 11 7.09 7.41 41.35
CA LEU A 11 7.67 7.83 40.06
C LEU A 11 7.30 6.88 38.93
N LEU A 12 7.32 5.56 39.14
CA LEU A 12 6.88 4.55 38.18
C LEU A 12 5.39 4.68 37.83
N LEU A 13 4.54 4.96 38.82
CA LEU A 13 3.10 5.12 38.62
C LEU A 13 2.78 6.40 37.81
N THR A 14 3.48 7.50 38.06
CA THR A 14 3.30 8.75 37.31
C THR A 14 3.80 8.62 35.86
N LEU A 15 4.88 7.90 35.61
CA LEU A 15 5.35 7.61 34.28
C LEU A 15 4.39 6.71 33.50
N ALA A 16 3.78 5.71 34.15
CA ALA A 16 2.78 4.84 33.54
C ALA A 16 1.50 5.59 33.13
N THR A 17 1.01 6.47 34.00
CA THR A 17 -0.18 7.29 33.71
C THR A 17 0.08 8.30 32.58
N ALA A 18 1.25 8.95 32.56
CA ALA A 18 1.63 9.86 31.50
C ALA A 18 1.73 9.15 30.14
N ALA A 19 2.25 7.92 30.10
CA ALA A 19 2.32 7.12 28.87
C ALA A 19 0.92 6.73 28.37
N LEU A 20 -0.02 6.35 29.25
CA LEU A 20 -1.40 6.04 28.88
C LEU A 20 -2.13 7.26 28.31
N ILE A 21 -2.01 8.42 28.94
CA ILE A 21 -2.61 9.67 28.44
C ILE A 21 -2.04 10.05 27.06
N ALA A 22 -0.74 9.86 26.85
CA ALA A 22 -0.09 10.14 25.57
C ALA A 22 -0.60 9.20 24.45
N GLN A 23 -0.82 7.93 24.75
CA GLN A 23 -1.37 6.95 23.78
C GLN A 23 -2.83 7.24 23.42
N ASP A 24 -3.65 7.63 24.37
CA ASP A 24 -5.05 7.98 24.11
C ASP A 24 -5.14 9.25 23.25
N ASN A 25 -4.29 10.23 23.50
CA ASN A 25 -4.20 11.44 22.67
C ASN A 25 -3.75 11.12 21.23
N GLU A 26 -2.78 10.22 21.04
CA GLU A 26 -2.33 9.80 19.70
C GLU A 26 -3.44 9.09 18.93
N LYS A 27 -4.17 8.16 19.56
CA LYS A 27 -5.31 7.48 18.92
C LYS A 27 -6.39 8.47 18.49
N GLU A 28 -6.72 9.45 19.32
CA GLU A 28 -7.71 10.48 19.00
C GLU A 28 -7.24 11.32 17.80
N ILE A 29 -5.96 11.71 17.78
CA ILE A 29 -5.38 12.45 16.67
C ILE A 29 -5.47 11.64 15.39
N LEU A 30 -5.04 10.39 15.37
CA LEU A 30 -5.11 9.52 14.19
C LEU A 30 -6.56 9.28 13.75
N GLY A 31 -7.49 9.16 14.70
CA GLY A 31 -8.93 9.06 14.43
C GLY A 31 -9.47 10.27 13.68
N ARG A 32 -9.07 11.50 14.06
CA ARG A 32 -9.44 12.73 13.34
C ARG A 32 -8.90 12.77 11.91
N TYR A 33 -7.65 12.33 11.71
CA TYR A 33 -7.06 12.24 10.36
C TYR A 33 -7.79 11.23 9.49
N ARG A 34 -8.10 10.06 10.05
CA ARG A 34 -8.88 9.02 9.37
C ARG A 34 -10.27 9.54 8.99
N ALA A 35 -10.99 10.14 9.92
CA ALA A 35 -12.31 10.71 9.66
C ALA A 35 -12.28 11.78 8.56
N ALA A 36 -11.37 12.73 8.62
CA ALA A 36 -11.20 13.75 7.59
C ALA A 36 -10.94 13.14 6.22
N ALA A 37 -10.05 12.14 6.14
CA ALA A 37 -9.72 11.48 4.89
C ALA A 37 -10.87 10.60 4.35
N LEU A 38 -11.72 10.03 5.18
CA LEU A 38 -12.90 9.28 4.73
C LEU A 38 -13.99 10.18 4.16
N MET A 39 -14.13 11.40 4.67
CA MET A 39 -15.14 12.36 4.20
C MET A 39 -14.84 12.97 2.83
N GLY A 40 -13.61 12.93 2.35
CA GLY A 40 -13.28 13.50 1.04
C GLY A 40 -11.86 14.05 0.96
N GLY A 41 -11.65 15.00 0.06
CA GLY A 41 -10.37 15.64 -0.22
C GLY A 41 -10.29 16.08 -1.68
N ASP A 42 -9.40 17.01 -1.96
CA ASP A 42 -9.12 17.52 -3.31
C ASP A 42 -7.82 16.94 -3.83
N ALA A 43 -7.87 16.23 -4.96
CA ALA A 43 -6.71 15.55 -5.52
C ALA A 43 -5.65 16.52 -6.07
N GLY A 44 -6.04 17.71 -6.54
CA GLY A 44 -5.12 18.74 -7.03
C GLY A 44 -4.26 19.28 -5.89
N ARG A 45 -4.88 19.67 -4.79
CA ARG A 45 -4.14 20.06 -3.57
C ARG A 45 -3.34 18.90 -2.99
N GLY A 46 -3.89 17.68 -3.06
CA GLY A 46 -3.21 16.47 -2.62
C GLY A 46 -1.90 16.20 -3.35
N LYS A 47 -1.83 16.50 -4.65
CA LYS A 47 -0.59 16.45 -5.42
C LYS A 47 0.47 17.41 -4.85
N VAL A 48 0.07 18.63 -4.53
CA VAL A 48 0.98 19.62 -3.92
C VAL A 48 1.49 19.13 -2.56
N VAL A 49 0.61 18.53 -1.75
CA VAL A 49 1.02 17.91 -0.47
C VAL A 49 2.03 16.79 -0.69
N PHE A 50 1.78 15.89 -1.65
CA PHE A 50 2.67 14.77 -1.98
C PHE A 50 4.08 15.24 -2.35
N GLU A 51 4.18 16.33 -3.11
CA GLU A 51 5.45 16.92 -3.58
C GLU A 51 6.09 17.85 -2.55
N SER A 52 5.39 18.19 -1.47
CA SER A 52 5.85 19.13 -0.45
C SER A 52 6.99 18.55 0.40
N LYS A 53 7.84 19.44 0.92
CA LYS A 53 8.90 19.10 1.87
C LYS A 53 8.34 18.59 3.22
N GLN A 54 7.14 19.05 3.61
CA GLN A 54 6.49 18.67 4.86
C GLN A 54 6.05 17.21 4.85
N ALA A 55 5.43 16.75 3.76
CA ALA A 55 5.02 15.35 3.61
C ALA A 55 6.17 14.45 3.14
N ALA A 56 7.12 15.00 2.39
CA ALA A 56 8.34 14.36 1.88
C ALA A 56 8.12 13.03 1.13
N CYS A 57 6.90 12.76 0.63
CA CYS A 57 6.56 11.50 -0.02
C CYS A 57 7.44 11.24 -1.26
N ALA A 58 7.64 12.26 -2.08
CA ALA A 58 8.45 12.18 -3.31
C ALA A 58 9.94 11.92 -3.05
N LYS A 59 10.44 12.09 -1.81
CA LYS A 59 11.81 11.73 -1.43
C LYS A 59 12.05 10.22 -1.59
N CYS A 60 11.08 9.41 -1.16
CA CYS A 60 11.19 7.95 -1.15
C CYS A 60 10.36 7.25 -2.22
N HIS A 61 9.36 7.92 -2.80
CA HIS A 61 8.46 7.32 -3.78
C HIS A 61 8.61 7.99 -5.15
N VAL A 62 8.48 7.19 -6.20
CA VAL A 62 8.28 7.65 -7.57
C VAL A 62 6.91 7.19 -8.06
N LEU A 63 6.32 7.92 -8.99
CA LEU A 63 5.04 7.52 -9.60
C LEU A 63 5.26 6.53 -10.74
N SER A 64 6.28 6.73 -11.55
CA SER A 64 6.58 5.91 -12.73
C SER A 64 8.07 5.94 -13.08
N GLY A 65 8.45 5.27 -14.16
CA GLY A 65 9.82 5.28 -14.64
C GLY A 65 10.68 4.11 -14.15
N LYS A 66 11.97 4.14 -14.46
CA LYS A 66 12.95 3.09 -14.11
C LYS A 66 13.68 3.36 -12.80
N GLU A 67 13.58 4.58 -12.27
CA GLU A 67 14.23 4.97 -11.02
C GLU A 67 13.72 4.09 -9.87
N LYS A 68 14.64 3.67 -9.01
CA LYS A 68 14.35 2.95 -7.76
C LYS A 68 14.63 3.87 -6.59
N LYS A 69 13.66 3.99 -5.69
CA LYS A 69 13.79 4.67 -4.40
C LYS A 69 13.47 3.69 -3.27
N ALA A 70 13.68 4.11 -2.03
CA ALA A 70 13.45 3.27 -0.86
C ALA A 70 12.00 2.77 -0.74
N GLY A 71 11.03 3.57 -1.18
CA GLY A 71 9.63 3.20 -1.20
C GLY A 71 9.17 2.62 -2.55
N PRO A 72 8.01 1.92 -2.57
CA PRO A 72 7.42 1.41 -3.79
C PRO A 72 6.99 2.52 -4.76
N LYS A 73 6.84 2.15 -6.03
CA LYS A 73 6.22 3.03 -7.04
C LYS A 73 4.72 3.17 -6.74
N LEU A 74 4.24 4.40 -6.75
CA LEU A 74 2.86 4.72 -6.39
C LEU A 74 1.94 5.04 -7.57
N GLY A 75 2.44 5.04 -8.81
CA GLY A 75 1.66 5.48 -9.99
C GLY A 75 0.37 4.68 -10.27
N THR A 76 0.21 3.51 -9.68
CA THR A 76 -1.01 2.69 -9.78
C THR A 76 -1.54 2.29 -8.41
N ILE A 77 -1.25 3.06 -7.38
CA ILE A 77 -1.61 2.68 -6.02
C ILE A 77 -3.14 2.71 -5.79
N GLY A 78 -3.84 3.59 -6.48
CA GLY A 78 -5.30 3.69 -6.43
C GLY A 78 -6.03 2.52 -7.07
N ASP A 79 -5.34 1.66 -7.85
CA ASP A 79 -5.90 0.40 -8.35
C ASP A 79 -5.72 -0.75 -7.36
N LYS A 80 -4.74 -0.62 -6.46
CA LYS A 80 -4.32 -1.70 -5.55
C LYS A 80 -4.91 -1.59 -4.16
N PHE A 81 -5.22 -0.37 -3.73
CA PHE A 81 -5.65 -0.08 -2.37
C PHE A 81 -6.95 0.70 -2.36
N THR A 82 -7.86 0.32 -1.47
CA THR A 82 -9.03 1.12 -1.13
C THR A 82 -8.61 2.39 -0.39
N ARG A 83 -9.52 3.35 -0.29
CA ARG A 83 -9.28 4.60 0.46
C ARG A 83 -8.85 4.34 1.90
N ASP A 84 -9.52 3.43 2.58
CA ASP A 84 -9.20 3.07 3.97
C ASP A 84 -7.81 2.43 4.10
N GLN A 85 -7.43 1.58 3.16
CA GLN A 85 -6.09 0.98 3.10
C GLN A 85 -5.00 2.03 2.83
N LEU A 86 -5.27 3.04 1.98
CA LEU A 86 -4.36 4.16 1.77
C LEU A 86 -4.17 4.97 3.05
N ILE A 87 -5.27 5.29 3.75
CA ILE A 87 -5.24 5.98 5.03
C ILE A 87 -4.37 5.21 6.03
N GLN A 88 -4.63 3.92 6.20
CA GLN A 88 -3.87 3.06 7.11
C GLN A 88 -2.39 3.02 6.75
N SER A 89 -2.06 2.82 5.47
CA SER A 89 -0.68 2.71 5.01
C SER A 89 0.15 3.95 5.30
N VAL A 90 -0.47 5.13 5.36
CA VAL A 90 0.25 6.39 5.62
C VAL A 90 0.30 6.70 7.11
N LEU A 91 -0.77 6.46 7.86
CA LEU A 91 -0.80 6.73 9.31
C LEU A 91 -0.04 5.67 10.12
N GLU A 92 -0.10 4.40 9.66
CA GLU A 92 0.45 3.24 10.36
C GLU A 92 1.35 2.41 9.43
N PRO A 93 2.47 2.96 8.90
CA PRO A 93 3.25 2.34 7.82
C PRO A 93 3.90 1.01 8.21
N SER A 94 4.02 0.73 9.50
CA SER A 94 4.54 -0.56 10.00
C SER A 94 3.45 -1.61 10.23
N ALA A 95 2.16 -1.26 10.17
CA ALA A 95 1.06 -2.21 10.40
C ALA A 95 1.00 -3.30 9.31
N ARG A 96 1.39 -2.94 8.08
CA ARG A 96 1.40 -3.86 6.94
C ARG A 96 2.53 -3.53 5.99
N ILE A 97 3.61 -4.29 6.04
CA ILE A 97 4.78 -4.13 5.18
C ILE A 97 4.77 -5.24 4.12
N HIS A 98 4.81 -4.85 2.83
CA HIS A 98 4.95 -5.83 1.75
C HIS A 98 6.36 -6.44 1.79
N PRO A 99 6.54 -7.77 1.59
CA PRO A 99 7.85 -8.44 1.66
C PRO A 99 8.94 -7.76 0.81
N ASP A 100 8.60 -7.33 -0.41
CA ASP A 100 9.55 -6.67 -1.34
C ASP A 100 10.06 -5.30 -0.84
N HIS A 101 9.42 -4.74 0.18
CA HIS A 101 9.76 -3.45 0.78
C HIS A 101 10.04 -3.58 2.28
N ALA A 102 10.21 -4.82 2.75
CA ALA A 102 10.59 -5.08 4.13
C ALA A 102 11.97 -4.49 4.41
N THR A 103 12.09 -3.83 5.55
CA THR A 103 13.35 -3.29 6.01
C THR A 103 14.23 -4.44 6.53
N THR A 104 15.49 -4.43 6.15
CA THR A 104 16.52 -5.30 6.71
C THR A 104 17.40 -4.48 7.64
N THR A 105 17.58 -4.94 8.85
CA THR A 105 18.54 -4.39 9.81
C THR A 105 19.83 -5.22 9.74
N VAL A 106 20.94 -4.54 9.52
CA VAL A 106 22.28 -5.13 9.54
C VAL A 106 23.10 -4.46 10.62
N VAL A 107 23.72 -5.29 11.47
CA VAL A 107 24.74 -4.84 12.42
C VAL A 107 26.09 -5.30 11.86
N THR A 108 27.01 -4.37 11.73
CA THR A 108 28.36 -4.69 11.25
C THR A 108 29.28 -5.07 12.41
N THR A 109 30.38 -5.78 12.11
CA THR A 109 31.43 -6.14 13.08
C THR A 109 32.07 -4.93 13.78
N ALA A 110 31.90 -3.72 13.20
CA ALA A 110 32.29 -2.46 13.83
C ALA A 110 31.17 -1.86 14.73
N GLY A 111 30.09 -2.60 15.00
CA GLY A 111 28.96 -2.16 15.83
C GLY A 111 27.99 -1.19 15.16
N LYS A 112 28.17 -0.88 13.87
CA LYS A 112 27.28 0.05 13.15
C LYS A 112 25.99 -0.65 12.74
N THR A 113 24.85 -0.08 13.11
CA THR A 113 23.51 -0.53 12.66
C THR A 113 23.09 0.22 11.40
N ILE A 114 22.71 -0.53 10.38
CA ILE A 114 22.25 -0.03 9.07
C ILE A 114 20.88 -0.62 8.80
N ASN A 115 19.91 0.25 8.48
CA ASN A 115 18.56 -0.14 8.10
C ASN A 115 18.31 0.23 6.64
N GLY A 116 17.78 -0.68 5.85
CA GLY A 116 17.49 -0.43 4.44
C GLY A 116 16.63 -1.51 3.82
N VAL A 117 16.10 -1.24 2.63
CA VAL A 117 15.43 -2.25 1.80
C VAL A 117 16.48 -3.01 0.99
N LEU A 118 16.49 -4.33 1.11
CA LEU A 118 17.43 -5.18 0.40
C LEU A 118 17.20 -5.07 -1.12
N GLN A 119 18.22 -4.62 -1.84
CA GLN A 119 18.19 -4.50 -3.31
C GLN A 119 18.86 -5.68 -4.00
N SER A 120 19.95 -6.17 -3.45
CA SER A 120 20.64 -7.35 -3.96
C SER A 120 21.45 -8.03 -2.85
N ARG A 121 21.68 -9.32 -3.02
CA ARG A 121 22.54 -10.15 -2.20
C ARG A 121 23.41 -11.02 -3.10
N THR A 122 24.69 -10.96 -2.90
CA THR A 122 25.68 -11.82 -3.56
C THR A 122 26.50 -12.57 -2.52
N GLY A 123 27.36 -13.49 -2.93
CA GLY A 123 28.30 -14.14 -2.00
C GLY A 123 29.37 -13.21 -1.44
N LYS A 124 29.51 -11.98 -1.96
CA LYS A 124 30.54 -11.03 -1.56
C LYS A 124 29.98 -9.85 -0.74
N GLU A 125 28.80 -9.36 -1.09
CA GLU A 125 28.17 -8.18 -0.47
C GLU A 125 26.66 -8.25 -0.48
N ILE A 126 26.04 -7.46 0.39
CA ILE A 126 24.63 -7.08 0.29
C ILE A 126 24.55 -5.58 -0.04
N GLN A 127 23.46 -5.22 -0.73
CA GLN A 127 23.17 -3.82 -1.07
C GLN A 127 21.82 -3.45 -0.47
N LEU A 128 21.82 -2.45 0.41
CA LEU A 128 20.63 -1.90 1.04
C LEU A 128 20.38 -0.49 0.51
N LEU A 129 19.13 -0.18 0.24
CA LEU A 129 18.68 1.19 -0.03
C LEU A 129 18.16 1.78 1.27
N ASP A 130 18.85 2.79 1.80
CA ASP A 130 18.49 3.41 3.07
C ASP A 130 17.30 4.37 2.97
N GLY A 131 16.87 4.95 4.11
CA GLY A 131 15.74 5.89 4.17
C GLY A 131 16.00 7.22 3.45
N GLU A 132 17.23 7.51 3.05
CA GLU A 132 17.60 8.68 2.25
C GLU A 132 17.64 8.38 0.75
N GLY A 133 17.44 7.11 0.36
CA GLY A 133 17.54 6.64 -1.02
C GLY A 133 18.98 6.38 -1.46
N LYS A 134 19.93 6.29 -0.51
CA LYS A 134 21.33 5.99 -0.79
C LYS A 134 21.55 4.48 -0.79
N LEU A 135 22.26 3.99 -1.81
CA LEU A 135 22.66 2.59 -1.89
C LEU A 135 23.88 2.34 -1.00
N VAL A 136 23.70 1.56 0.05
CA VAL A 136 24.76 1.16 0.99
C VAL A 136 25.19 -0.26 0.66
N ARG A 137 26.48 -0.45 0.37
CA ARG A 137 27.07 -1.77 0.11
C ARG A 137 27.81 -2.25 1.36
N ILE A 138 27.53 -3.46 1.78
CA ILE A 138 28.09 -4.07 3.00
C ILE A 138 28.69 -5.42 2.62
N PRO A 139 30.03 -5.58 2.73
CA PRO A 139 30.69 -6.87 2.52
C PRO A 139 30.16 -7.91 3.47
N ILE A 140 29.96 -9.16 3.02
CA ILE A 140 29.43 -10.25 3.85
C ILE A 140 30.30 -10.48 5.09
N GLY A 141 31.62 -10.42 4.96
CA GLY A 141 32.56 -10.59 6.08
C GLY A 141 32.50 -9.49 7.15
N MET A 142 31.80 -8.39 6.88
CA MET A 142 31.58 -7.30 7.86
C MET A 142 30.22 -7.37 8.53
N ILE A 143 29.40 -8.39 8.25
CA ILE A 143 28.07 -8.54 8.81
C ILE A 143 28.16 -9.43 10.04
N GLU A 144 27.82 -8.86 11.20
CA GLU A 144 27.69 -9.59 12.45
C GLU A 144 26.27 -10.16 12.62
N LEU A 145 25.26 -9.33 12.29
CA LEU A 145 23.85 -9.69 12.39
C LEU A 145 23.08 -9.14 11.20
N GLU A 146 22.24 -9.95 10.60
CA GLU A 146 21.25 -9.56 9.59
C GLU A 146 19.90 -10.12 9.99
N LYS A 147 18.88 -9.25 10.05
CA LYS A 147 17.52 -9.67 10.38
C LYS A 147 16.46 -8.79 9.70
N PRO A 148 15.29 -9.34 9.35
CA PRO A 148 14.15 -8.54 8.95
C PRO A 148 13.71 -7.62 10.10
N SER A 149 13.40 -6.37 9.78
CA SER A 149 12.81 -5.42 10.70
C SER A 149 11.28 -5.45 10.61
N LYS A 150 10.61 -5.33 11.76
CA LYS A 150 9.17 -5.13 11.82
C LYS A 150 8.77 -3.66 11.62
N THR A 151 9.75 -2.77 11.49
CA THR A 151 9.53 -1.33 11.33
C THR A 151 9.76 -0.94 9.88
N SER A 152 8.82 -0.22 9.29
CA SER A 152 8.92 0.35 7.95
C SER A 152 9.97 1.46 7.90
N LEU A 153 10.66 1.63 6.76
CA LEU A 153 11.46 2.82 6.48
C LEU A 153 10.59 4.07 6.28
N MET A 154 9.32 3.91 5.92
CA MET A 154 8.39 5.03 5.85
C MET A 154 8.18 5.58 7.27
N PRO A 155 8.47 6.86 7.51
CA PRO A 155 8.37 7.43 8.84
C PRO A 155 6.92 7.51 9.32
N THR A 156 6.70 7.31 10.60
CA THR A 156 5.44 7.65 11.27
C THR A 156 5.37 9.15 11.59
N GLY A 157 4.20 9.63 12.01
CA GLY A 157 4.08 11.01 12.53
C GLY A 157 3.85 12.07 11.46
N LEU A 158 3.33 11.71 10.27
CA LEU A 158 2.92 12.68 9.26
C LEU A 158 1.90 13.70 9.82
N ASN A 159 1.10 13.31 10.79
CA ASN A 159 0.17 14.16 11.52
C ASN A 159 0.84 15.32 12.29
N LYS A 160 2.15 15.29 12.48
CA LYS A 160 2.90 16.38 13.11
C LYS A 160 3.29 17.49 12.13
N THR A 161 3.35 17.18 10.84
CA THR A 161 3.81 18.10 9.78
C THR A 161 2.73 18.47 8.77
N VAL A 162 1.70 17.64 8.61
CA VAL A 162 0.61 17.80 7.65
C VAL A 162 -0.71 17.88 8.40
N LYS A 163 -1.56 18.88 8.13
CA LYS A 163 -2.87 19.03 8.78
C LYS A 163 -3.87 17.98 8.27
N ALA A 164 -4.90 17.65 9.06
CA ALA A 164 -5.89 16.63 8.72
C ALA A 164 -6.58 16.86 7.35
N GLY A 165 -6.92 18.11 7.00
CA GLY A 165 -7.47 18.44 5.68
C GLY A 165 -6.47 18.19 4.54
N GLN A 166 -5.21 18.55 4.73
CA GLN A 166 -4.14 18.29 3.76
C GLN A 166 -3.89 16.77 3.60
N PHE A 167 -4.01 16.02 4.69
CA PHE A 167 -3.93 14.56 4.64
C PHE A 167 -5.11 13.96 3.85
N ALA A 168 -6.32 14.49 4.02
CA ALA A 168 -7.49 14.10 3.23
C ALA A 168 -7.27 14.36 1.72
N ASP A 169 -6.70 15.52 1.38
CA ASP A 169 -6.33 15.86 0.00
C ASP A 169 -5.25 14.89 -0.54
N LEU A 170 -4.23 14.55 0.25
CA LEU A 170 -3.20 13.59 -0.10
C LEU A 170 -3.79 12.21 -0.42
N VAL A 171 -4.69 11.71 0.42
CA VAL A 171 -5.37 10.42 0.21
C VAL A 171 -6.23 10.47 -1.06
N ALA A 172 -6.94 11.59 -1.30
CA ALA A 172 -7.69 11.78 -2.53
C ALA A 172 -6.78 11.71 -3.76
N TYR A 173 -5.64 12.39 -3.74
CA TYR A 173 -4.64 12.32 -4.82
C TYR A 173 -4.14 10.90 -5.05
N MET A 174 -3.72 10.17 -4.01
CA MET A 174 -3.26 8.80 -4.15
C MET A 174 -4.33 7.87 -4.75
N GLY A 175 -5.61 8.10 -4.44
CA GLY A 175 -6.73 7.38 -5.02
C GLY A 175 -6.91 7.62 -6.54
N THR A 176 -6.40 8.73 -7.08
CA THR A 176 -6.40 9.01 -8.53
C THR A 176 -5.23 8.39 -9.28
N LEU A 177 -4.22 7.91 -8.56
CA LEU A 177 -3.04 7.28 -9.16
C LEU A 177 -3.39 5.86 -9.64
N ARG A 178 -3.92 5.80 -10.86
CA ARG A 178 -4.40 4.57 -11.50
C ARG A 178 -3.72 4.36 -12.84
N GLN A 179 -3.71 3.11 -13.28
CA GLN A 179 -3.25 2.80 -14.62
C GLN A 179 -4.16 3.52 -15.62
N LYS A 180 -3.55 4.27 -16.53
CA LYS A 180 -4.30 4.80 -17.67
C LYS A 180 -4.72 3.61 -18.53
N VAL A 181 -6.01 3.38 -18.63
CA VAL A 181 -6.54 2.41 -19.59
C VAL A 181 -6.38 3.06 -20.97
N ASP A 182 -5.56 2.45 -21.79
CA ASP A 182 -5.46 2.87 -23.19
C ASP A 182 -6.71 2.36 -23.93
N THR A 183 -7.74 3.18 -23.94
CA THR A 183 -8.99 2.89 -24.66
C THR A 183 -8.80 2.81 -26.17
N ALA A 184 -7.74 3.40 -26.72
CA ALA A 184 -7.40 3.28 -28.14
C ALA A 184 -6.98 1.85 -28.53
N ARG A 185 -6.58 1.02 -27.56
CA ARG A 185 -6.20 -0.38 -27.78
C ARG A 185 -7.39 -1.33 -27.97
N TRP A 186 -8.62 -0.84 -27.73
CA TRP A 186 -9.86 -1.61 -27.88
C TRP A 186 -10.82 -0.85 -28.81
N PRO A 187 -10.57 -0.85 -30.15
CA PRO A 187 -11.48 -0.23 -31.08
C PRO A 187 -12.86 -0.90 -30.98
N GLY A 188 -13.88 -0.11 -30.66
CA GLY A 188 -15.25 -0.60 -30.45
C GLY A 188 -15.72 -0.72 -28.98
N MET A 189 -14.90 -0.36 -28.01
CA MET A 189 -15.39 -0.23 -26.64
C MET A 189 -16.23 1.05 -26.54
N PRO A 190 -17.50 0.99 -26.11
CA PRO A 190 -18.33 2.19 -25.98
C PRO A 190 -17.74 3.09 -24.87
N ASP A 191 -17.78 4.42 -25.08
CA ASP A 191 -17.29 5.43 -24.12
C ASP A 191 -17.96 5.34 -22.75
N GLN A 192 -19.11 4.68 -22.68
CA GLN A 192 -19.80 4.34 -21.45
C GLN A 192 -20.23 2.88 -21.51
N MET A 193 -19.79 2.08 -20.55
CA MET A 193 -20.36 0.75 -20.35
C MET A 193 -21.86 0.92 -20.10
N PRO A 194 -22.74 0.26 -20.86
CA PRO A 194 -24.16 0.34 -20.62
C PRO A 194 -24.45 -0.11 -19.20
N MET A 195 -25.03 0.77 -18.39
CA MET A 195 -25.50 0.41 -17.05
C MET A 195 -26.49 -0.73 -17.19
N VAL A 196 -26.14 -1.87 -16.64
CA VAL A 196 -27.02 -3.02 -16.57
C VAL A 196 -28.21 -2.60 -15.70
N LYS A 197 -29.35 -2.28 -16.30
CA LYS A 197 -30.57 -1.81 -15.61
C LYS A 197 -31.22 -2.89 -14.73
N LYS A 198 -30.81 -4.16 -14.88
CA LYS A 198 -31.23 -5.26 -14.02
C LYS A 198 -30.01 -6.15 -13.71
N PRO A 199 -29.77 -6.46 -12.44
CA PRO A 199 -28.74 -7.44 -12.11
C PRO A 199 -29.13 -8.76 -12.79
N ALA A 200 -28.22 -9.30 -13.60
CA ALA A 200 -28.41 -10.62 -14.17
C ALA A 200 -28.50 -11.63 -13.00
N ARG A 201 -29.63 -12.26 -12.85
CA ARG A 201 -29.76 -13.39 -11.92
C ARG A 201 -28.90 -14.52 -12.50
N LEU A 202 -27.83 -14.87 -11.81
CA LEU A 202 -27.02 -16.04 -12.14
C LEU A 202 -27.88 -17.29 -11.87
N GLU A 203 -28.63 -17.72 -12.86
CA GLU A 203 -29.20 -19.08 -12.86
C GLU A 203 -28.02 -20.04 -13.04
N ARG A 204 -28.01 -21.12 -12.26
CA ARG A 204 -27.00 -22.16 -12.42
C ARG A 204 -27.06 -22.63 -13.88
N LEU A 205 -26.00 -22.39 -14.65
CA LEU A 205 -25.80 -23.04 -15.92
C LEU A 205 -25.64 -24.55 -15.66
N HIS A 206 -26.73 -25.30 -15.78
CA HIS A 206 -26.69 -26.74 -15.65
C HIS A 206 -25.84 -27.35 -16.77
N SER A 207 -24.91 -28.19 -16.34
CA SER A 207 -24.19 -29.18 -17.13
C SER A 207 -23.32 -28.66 -18.27
N VAL A 208 -22.28 -27.89 -17.95
CA VAL A 208 -21.13 -27.88 -18.84
C VAL A 208 -20.00 -28.60 -18.14
N ALA A 209 -19.49 -29.66 -18.74
CA ALA A 209 -18.32 -30.41 -18.27
C ALA A 209 -17.01 -29.58 -18.38
N MET A 210 -17.11 -28.28 -18.54
CA MET A 210 -15.99 -27.35 -18.57
C MET A 210 -15.60 -26.96 -17.15
N LYS A 211 -14.44 -27.42 -16.72
CA LYS A 211 -13.78 -26.95 -15.50
C LYS A 211 -12.96 -25.72 -15.88
N PHE A 212 -13.37 -24.55 -15.39
CA PHE A 212 -12.55 -23.35 -15.48
C PHE A 212 -11.51 -23.34 -14.37
N ASP A 213 -10.28 -23.01 -14.72
CA ASP A 213 -9.18 -22.88 -13.76
C ASP A 213 -9.06 -21.42 -13.33
N HIS A 214 -9.65 -21.07 -12.19
CA HIS A 214 -9.70 -19.72 -11.62
C HIS A 214 -10.36 -18.67 -12.55
N PRO A 215 -11.68 -18.82 -12.84
CA PRO A 215 -12.40 -17.80 -13.59
C PRO A 215 -12.50 -16.53 -12.75
N VAL A 216 -12.11 -15.39 -13.34
CA VAL A 216 -12.13 -14.10 -12.64
C VAL A 216 -13.24 -13.17 -13.12
N CYS A 217 -13.82 -13.45 -14.27
CA CYS A 217 -14.87 -12.61 -14.83
C CYS A 217 -15.75 -13.40 -15.78
N ILE A 218 -17.06 -13.13 -15.75
CA ILE A 218 -18.06 -13.58 -16.73
C ILE A 218 -18.74 -12.33 -17.26
N ILE A 219 -18.66 -12.09 -18.56
CA ILE A 219 -19.21 -10.90 -19.21
C ILE A 219 -20.24 -11.38 -20.25
N ALA A 220 -21.44 -10.81 -20.23
CA ALA A 220 -22.42 -11.04 -21.30
C ALA A 220 -21.92 -10.43 -22.61
N SER A 221 -22.18 -11.11 -23.72
CA SER A 221 -21.88 -10.59 -25.05
C SER A 221 -22.67 -9.30 -25.29
N PRO A 222 -22.04 -8.21 -25.76
CA PRO A 222 -22.76 -6.98 -26.10
C PRO A 222 -23.55 -7.10 -27.41
N THR A 223 -23.28 -8.13 -28.22
CA THR A 223 -23.81 -8.27 -29.58
C THR A 223 -24.72 -9.48 -29.79
N ALA A 224 -24.78 -10.38 -28.82
CA ALA A 224 -25.58 -11.61 -28.95
C ALA A 224 -26.23 -11.98 -27.62
N ASP A 225 -27.54 -12.21 -27.65
CA ASP A 225 -28.29 -12.74 -26.52
C ASP A 225 -27.85 -14.18 -26.25
N HIS A 226 -27.70 -14.52 -24.96
CA HIS A 226 -27.28 -15.84 -24.49
C HIS A 226 -25.82 -16.24 -24.79
N GLU A 227 -24.96 -15.28 -25.12
CA GLU A 227 -23.52 -15.48 -25.18
C GLU A 227 -22.83 -14.83 -23.96
N TYR A 228 -21.80 -15.52 -23.46
CA TYR A 228 -20.99 -15.04 -22.34
C TYR A 228 -19.51 -15.27 -22.64
N PHE A 229 -18.68 -14.39 -22.16
CA PHE A 229 -17.23 -14.54 -22.15
C PHE A 229 -16.76 -14.84 -20.74
N VAL A 230 -16.00 -15.90 -20.56
CA VAL A 230 -15.36 -16.27 -19.28
C VAL A 230 -13.87 -16.05 -19.42
N VAL A 231 -13.32 -15.23 -18.51
CA VAL A 231 -11.89 -14.93 -18.47
C VAL A 231 -11.24 -15.79 -17.39
N GLU A 232 -10.25 -16.57 -17.76
CA GLU A 232 -9.41 -17.33 -16.84
C GLU A 232 -8.08 -16.59 -16.57
N GLN A 233 -7.79 -16.39 -15.29
CA GLN A 233 -6.56 -15.70 -14.89
C GLN A 233 -5.31 -16.56 -15.13
N LYS A 234 -5.37 -17.82 -14.79
CA LYS A 234 -4.19 -18.70 -14.78
C LYS A 234 -3.73 -19.07 -16.19
N THR A 235 -4.66 -19.39 -17.07
CA THR A 235 -4.35 -19.78 -18.46
C THR A 235 -4.28 -18.60 -19.40
N ARG A 236 -4.72 -17.39 -18.97
CA ARG A 236 -4.85 -16.16 -19.77
C ARG A 236 -5.74 -16.36 -21.01
N ARG A 237 -6.72 -17.25 -20.92
CA ARG A 237 -7.67 -17.56 -21.98
C ARG A 237 -9.00 -16.87 -21.75
N ILE A 238 -9.68 -16.57 -22.85
CA ILE A 238 -11.06 -16.11 -22.85
C ILE A 238 -11.88 -17.18 -23.57
N PHE A 239 -12.88 -17.71 -22.89
CA PHE A 239 -13.81 -18.69 -23.44
C PHE A 239 -15.10 -17.99 -23.82
N ARG A 240 -15.63 -18.33 -24.96
CA ARG A 240 -16.96 -17.94 -25.42
C ARG A 240 -17.92 -19.07 -25.08
N LEU A 241 -18.96 -18.77 -24.31
CA LEU A 241 -20.05 -19.67 -24.01
C LEU A 241 -21.28 -19.21 -24.75
N SER A 242 -21.87 -20.07 -25.55
CA SER A 242 -23.20 -19.86 -26.16
C SER A 242 -24.17 -20.90 -25.60
N LYS A 243 -25.40 -20.50 -25.36
CA LYS A 243 -26.45 -21.42 -25.01
C LYS A 243 -26.73 -22.24 -26.28
N GLY A 244 -26.38 -23.53 -26.26
CA GLY A 244 -26.78 -24.46 -27.32
C GLY A 244 -28.30 -24.53 -27.38
N GLU A 245 -28.87 -24.45 -28.57
CA GLU A 245 -30.24 -24.87 -28.79
C GLU A 245 -30.29 -26.36 -28.48
N GLY A 246 -30.99 -26.72 -27.40
CA GLY A 246 -31.26 -28.10 -27.00
C GLY A 246 -32.45 -28.67 -27.74
#